data_d422b621a67983ea05cedcf675c10da4
#
_entry.id   d422b621a67983ea05cedcf675c10da4
#
_cell.length_a   1.000
_cell.length_b   1.000
_cell.length_c   1.000
_cell.angle_alpha   90.00
_cell.angle_beta   90.00
_cell.angle_gamma   90.00
#
_symmetry.space_group_name_H-M   'P 1'
#
loop_
_entity.id
_entity.type
_entity.pdbx_description
1 polymer ?
#
loop_
_entity_poly.entity_id
_entity_poly.type
_entity_poly.pdbx_seq_one_letter_code
_entity_poly.pdbx_strand_id
1 'polypeptide(L)'
;DATQPARSCLINAALAPAAAELQINGLSESVKGALDSVTRLDCPGPREEACAIALMMRQTLEEPGKTAALVTPDRGLARRVTAELSRWQVSVDDSAGHPLADTQPGAFLRLIAAVAVDDLAPVSLLALLKHPMAAAGLSPAVLRRQTRQLEMAVLRGPRPDGGFEGLRDAIPDKHPDLIELVQRLDIRMSPLLNAMRSPELALNDLVHHHVKAAEAMAETDNVSGAERLWSGEAGDAAAGFISELIEHGTTVSLAPGYYPAFFDALVAGRVVRPHFGAHPRLSIWGPLEARLQRADTLILGGLNEGTWPSEVQVSPWMNRSMMSQFGLPLPERRIGLSAHDFTQGFAAPEVVLTRAERVEGTPTVPCRWTRRFDNLLERLDNKISISTGAPWLQWVESLDAPIEERRCTQ
;
A
#
# COMPACT_ATOMS: atom_id res chain seq x y z
N ASP A 1 -28.33 -12.16 -12.52
CA ASP A 1 -29.41 -11.18 -12.77
C ASP A 1 -28.88 -9.81 -12.46
N ALA A 2 -28.88 -8.91 -13.46
CA ALA A 2 -28.42 -7.53 -13.28
C ALA A 2 -29.42 -6.78 -12.38
N THR A 3 -28.94 -6.23 -11.26
CA THR A 3 -29.78 -5.47 -10.32
C THR A 3 -30.37 -4.22 -10.96
N GLN A 4 -29.73 -3.70 -12.03
CA GLN A 4 -30.12 -2.51 -12.79
C GLN A 4 -29.99 -2.77 -14.31
N PRO A 5 -30.97 -3.41 -14.96
CA PRO A 5 -30.86 -3.82 -16.38
C PRO A 5 -30.66 -2.63 -17.34
N ALA A 6 -31.30 -1.48 -17.08
CA ALA A 6 -31.15 -0.29 -17.90
C ALA A 6 -29.71 0.28 -17.83
N ARG A 7 -29.11 0.27 -16.65
CA ARG A 7 -27.72 0.71 -16.44
C ARG A 7 -26.72 -0.26 -17.10
N SER A 8 -26.96 -1.56 -16.97
CA SER A 8 -26.15 -2.58 -17.63
C SER A 8 -26.21 -2.45 -19.15
N CYS A 9 -27.36 -2.15 -19.72
CA CYS A 9 -27.52 -1.89 -21.15
C CYS A 9 -26.69 -0.68 -21.59
N LEU A 10 -26.75 0.41 -20.83
CA LEU A 10 -26.02 1.66 -21.11
C LEU A 10 -24.51 1.45 -21.10
N ILE A 11 -23.97 0.81 -20.06
CA ILE A 11 -22.52 0.58 -19.95
C ILE A 11 -22.02 -0.41 -20.99
N ASN A 12 -22.78 -1.45 -21.32
CA ASN A 12 -22.42 -2.38 -22.37
C ASN A 12 -22.39 -1.68 -23.74
N ALA A 13 -23.31 -0.77 -24.00
CA ALA A 13 -23.29 0.06 -25.21
C ALA A 13 -22.06 0.97 -25.26
N ALA A 14 -21.69 1.60 -24.13
CA ALA A 14 -20.50 2.45 -24.03
C ALA A 14 -19.19 1.69 -24.28
N LEU A 15 -19.11 0.43 -23.82
CA LEU A 15 -17.92 -0.40 -23.94
C LEU A 15 -17.92 -1.30 -25.17
N ALA A 16 -18.98 -1.30 -25.99
CA ALA A 16 -19.04 -2.07 -27.21
C ALA A 16 -17.87 -1.76 -28.16
N PRO A 17 -17.37 -2.74 -28.93
CA PRO A 17 -16.35 -2.48 -29.93
C PRO A 17 -16.78 -1.42 -30.93
N ALA A 18 -15.85 -0.59 -31.41
CA ALA A 18 -16.14 0.49 -32.35
C ALA A 18 -16.79 0.03 -33.67
N ALA A 19 -16.60 -1.24 -34.03
CA ALA A 19 -17.23 -1.87 -35.22
C ALA A 19 -18.67 -2.34 -34.97
N ALA A 20 -19.16 -2.35 -33.72
CA ALA A 20 -20.55 -2.68 -33.42
C ALA A 20 -21.43 -1.48 -33.78
N GLU A 21 -22.40 -1.68 -34.68
CA GLU A 21 -23.45 -0.67 -34.97
C GLU A 21 -24.25 -0.45 -33.67
N LEU A 22 -23.99 0.65 -32.99
CA LEU A 22 -24.78 1.07 -31.86
C LEU A 22 -26.14 1.56 -32.35
N GLN A 23 -27.20 0.79 -32.10
CA GLN A 23 -28.57 1.26 -32.25
C GLN A 23 -28.90 2.25 -31.12
N ILE A 24 -28.39 3.48 -31.23
CA ILE A 24 -28.57 4.57 -30.25
C ILE A 24 -30.05 5.02 -30.18
N ASN A 25 -30.79 4.84 -31.26
CA ASN A 25 -32.15 5.38 -31.44
C ASN A 25 -33.24 4.79 -30.52
N GLY A 26 -32.96 3.76 -29.75
CA GLY A 26 -33.89 3.22 -28.74
C GLY A 26 -33.38 3.31 -27.30
N LEU A 27 -32.13 3.74 -27.11
CA LEU A 27 -31.49 3.76 -25.79
C LEU A 27 -32.00 4.91 -24.91
N SER A 28 -32.32 6.07 -25.45
CA SER A 28 -32.61 7.28 -24.66
C SER A 28 -33.86 7.15 -23.77
N GLU A 29 -34.89 6.44 -24.21
CA GLU A 29 -36.10 6.19 -23.40
C GLU A 29 -35.89 5.04 -22.38
N SER A 30 -35.14 4.01 -22.80
CA SER A 30 -34.87 2.81 -21.96
C SER A 30 -33.92 3.08 -20.79
N VAL A 31 -33.15 4.18 -20.83
CA VAL A 31 -32.15 4.51 -19.81
C VAL A 31 -32.55 5.68 -18.92
N LYS A 32 -33.78 6.18 -19.06
CA LYS A 32 -34.30 7.24 -18.20
C LYS A 32 -34.35 6.73 -16.75
N GLY A 33 -33.70 7.46 -15.84
CA GLY A 33 -33.53 7.05 -14.42
C GLY A 33 -32.41 6.03 -14.16
N ALA A 34 -31.74 5.52 -15.19
CA ALA A 34 -30.66 4.53 -15.00
C ALA A 34 -29.47 5.09 -14.22
N LEU A 35 -29.27 6.41 -14.22
CA LEU A 35 -28.16 7.10 -13.57
C LEU A 35 -28.55 7.87 -12.31
N ASP A 36 -29.79 7.79 -11.84
CA ASP A 36 -30.26 8.54 -10.66
C ASP A 36 -29.49 8.15 -9.38
N SER A 37 -28.97 6.92 -9.30
CA SER A 37 -28.15 6.42 -8.21
C SER A 37 -26.67 6.29 -8.58
N VAL A 38 -26.21 7.05 -9.56
CA VAL A 38 -24.79 7.15 -9.92
C VAL A 38 -24.28 8.55 -9.60
N THR A 39 -23.23 8.62 -8.82
CA THR A 39 -22.54 9.87 -8.45
C THR A 39 -21.13 9.86 -9.03
N ARG A 40 -20.68 10.98 -9.58
CA ARG A 40 -19.30 11.16 -10.02
C ARG A 40 -18.61 12.25 -9.22
N LEU A 41 -17.37 11.97 -8.84
CA LEU A 41 -16.55 12.87 -8.07
C LEU A 41 -15.14 12.95 -8.69
N ASP A 42 -14.84 14.08 -9.31
CA ASP A 42 -13.49 14.41 -9.76
C ASP A 42 -12.82 15.25 -8.64
N CYS A 43 -11.82 14.65 -7.96
CA CYS A 43 -11.16 15.24 -6.80
C CYS A 43 -9.88 15.98 -7.21
N PRO A 44 -9.51 17.10 -6.56
CA PRO A 44 -8.28 17.82 -6.87
C PRO A 44 -7.03 16.97 -6.80
N GLY A 45 -6.98 16.03 -5.84
CA GLY A 45 -5.84 15.14 -5.61
C GLY A 45 -6.21 13.83 -4.92
N PRO A 46 -5.22 12.92 -4.75
CA PRO A 46 -5.45 11.59 -4.15
C PRO A 46 -5.84 11.64 -2.67
N ARG A 47 -5.47 12.72 -1.97
CA ARG A 47 -5.84 12.93 -0.57
C ARG A 47 -7.33 13.25 -0.44
N GLU A 48 -7.79 14.21 -1.23
CA GLU A 48 -9.19 14.63 -1.26
C GLU A 48 -10.09 13.47 -1.74
N GLU A 49 -9.64 12.68 -2.71
CA GLU A 49 -10.33 11.47 -3.15
C GLU A 49 -10.46 10.46 -2.00
N ALA A 50 -9.38 10.15 -1.30
CA ALA A 50 -9.40 9.21 -0.19
C ALA A 50 -10.30 9.70 0.96
N CYS A 51 -10.25 10.98 1.30
CA CYS A 51 -11.07 11.58 2.33
C CYS A 51 -12.57 11.54 1.97
N ALA A 52 -12.93 11.88 0.72
CA ALA A 52 -14.31 11.81 0.24
C ALA A 52 -14.85 10.38 0.27
N ILE A 53 -14.07 9.39 -0.18
CA ILE A 53 -14.43 7.97 -0.11
C ILE A 53 -14.66 7.55 1.34
N ALA A 54 -13.75 7.90 2.25
CA ALA A 54 -13.87 7.56 3.67
C ALA A 54 -15.13 8.18 4.32
N LEU A 55 -15.46 9.43 3.96
CA LEU A 55 -16.71 10.09 4.40
C LEU A 55 -17.95 9.35 3.89
N MET A 56 -17.99 8.96 2.62
CA MET A 56 -19.11 8.21 2.03
C MET A 56 -19.28 6.85 2.72
N MET A 57 -18.18 6.15 2.92
CA MET A 57 -18.18 4.86 3.65
C MET A 57 -18.69 5.05 5.08
N ARG A 58 -18.23 6.10 5.78
CA ARG A 58 -18.67 6.41 7.13
C ARG A 58 -20.18 6.77 7.16
N GLN A 59 -20.66 7.59 6.21
CA GLN A 59 -22.07 7.95 6.12
C GLN A 59 -22.96 6.71 5.97
N THR A 60 -22.53 5.71 5.21
CA THR A 60 -23.26 4.44 5.06
C THR A 60 -23.53 3.76 6.41
N LEU A 61 -22.66 3.97 7.41
CA LEU A 61 -22.85 3.40 8.75
C LEU A 61 -24.00 4.04 9.53
N GLU A 62 -24.43 5.23 9.14
CA GLU A 62 -25.57 5.92 9.76
C GLU A 62 -26.90 5.28 9.36
N GLU A 63 -26.96 4.54 8.25
CA GLU A 63 -28.11 3.76 7.81
C GLU A 63 -28.00 2.31 8.32
N PRO A 64 -28.95 1.84 9.15
CA PRO A 64 -28.90 0.49 9.69
C PRO A 64 -28.89 -0.58 8.59
N GLY A 65 -27.92 -1.49 8.66
CA GLY A 65 -27.81 -2.63 7.74
C GLY A 65 -27.19 -2.32 6.37
N LYS A 66 -27.05 -1.06 5.96
CA LYS A 66 -26.46 -0.68 4.67
C LYS A 66 -24.96 -0.98 4.64
N THR A 67 -24.49 -1.47 3.52
CA THR A 67 -23.10 -1.87 3.28
C THR A 67 -22.44 -0.98 2.22
N ALA A 68 -21.14 -0.72 2.36
CA ALA A 68 -20.36 -0.02 1.35
C ALA A 68 -19.04 -0.73 1.06
N ALA A 69 -18.63 -0.68 -0.20
CA ALA A 69 -17.33 -1.19 -0.59
C ALA A 69 -16.61 -0.24 -1.57
N LEU A 70 -15.32 -0.05 -1.32
CA LEU A 70 -14.41 0.53 -2.29
C LEU A 70 -13.84 -0.57 -3.18
N VAL A 71 -13.92 -0.41 -4.49
CA VAL A 71 -13.25 -1.27 -5.46
C VAL A 71 -12.16 -0.48 -6.16
N THR A 72 -10.91 -0.89 -5.99
CA THR A 72 -9.79 -0.21 -6.62
C THR A 72 -8.58 -1.13 -6.80
N PRO A 73 -7.88 -1.08 -7.94
CA PRO A 73 -6.57 -1.70 -8.09
C PRO A 73 -5.44 -0.85 -7.47
N ASP A 74 -5.72 0.43 -7.12
CA ASP A 74 -4.75 1.34 -6.51
C ASP A 74 -4.59 1.06 -5.01
N ARG A 75 -3.50 0.37 -4.67
CA ARG A 75 -3.16 0.06 -3.27
C ARG A 75 -2.80 1.30 -2.45
N GLY A 76 -2.31 2.36 -3.11
CA GLY A 76 -2.05 3.65 -2.48
C GLY A 76 -3.34 4.33 -2.03
N LEU A 77 -4.37 4.34 -2.90
CA LEU A 77 -5.70 4.85 -2.56
C LEU A 77 -6.33 4.03 -1.42
N ALA A 78 -6.29 2.68 -1.51
CA ALA A 78 -6.83 1.81 -0.47
C ALA A 78 -6.21 2.12 0.91
N ARG A 79 -4.88 2.24 1.00
CA ARG A 79 -4.18 2.60 2.25
C ARG A 79 -4.57 3.98 2.77
N ARG A 80 -4.73 4.97 1.90
CA ARG A 80 -5.16 6.32 2.30
C ARG A 80 -6.58 6.29 2.87
N VAL A 81 -7.51 5.58 2.22
CA VAL A 81 -8.90 5.43 2.70
C VAL A 81 -8.94 4.74 4.06
N THR A 82 -8.15 3.67 4.25
CA THR A 82 -8.02 3.00 5.55
C THR A 82 -7.50 3.95 6.63
N ALA A 83 -6.49 4.77 6.31
CA ALA A 83 -5.95 5.76 7.23
C ALA A 83 -6.98 6.86 7.59
N GLU A 84 -7.76 7.34 6.63
CA GLU A 84 -8.82 8.31 6.88
C GLU A 84 -9.95 7.71 7.74
N LEU A 85 -10.37 6.48 7.49
CA LEU A 85 -11.38 5.79 8.31
C LEU A 85 -10.90 5.58 9.76
N SER A 86 -9.61 5.37 9.98
CA SER A 86 -9.04 5.22 11.32
C SER A 86 -9.17 6.47 12.19
N ARG A 87 -9.35 7.67 11.60
CA ARG A 87 -9.65 8.92 12.34
C ARG A 87 -10.96 8.80 13.14
N TRP A 88 -11.89 7.99 12.69
CA TRP A 88 -13.17 7.70 13.36
C TRP A 88 -13.18 6.34 14.07
N GLN A 89 -11.99 5.74 14.29
CA GLN A 89 -11.85 4.40 14.90
C GLN A 89 -12.60 3.30 14.12
N VAL A 90 -12.78 3.50 12.83
CA VAL A 90 -13.38 2.52 11.93
C VAL A 90 -12.26 1.72 11.26
N SER A 91 -12.20 0.43 11.58
CA SER A 91 -11.33 -0.53 10.89
C SER A 91 -12.08 -1.14 9.72
N VAL A 92 -11.50 -1.15 8.54
CA VAL A 92 -12.09 -1.69 7.31
C VAL A 92 -11.35 -2.95 6.88
N ASP A 93 -12.11 -3.93 6.37
CA ASP A 93 -11.53 -5.14 5.78
C ASP A 93 -10.97 -4.81 4.38
N ASP A 94 -9.64 -4.91 4.26
CA ASP A 94 -8.94 -4.82 2.96
C ASP A 94 -8.58 -6.22 2.47
N SER A 95 -9.30 -6.69 1.43
CA SER A 95 -9.13 -8.03 0.87
C SER A 95 -7.70 -8.34 0.39
N ALA A 96 -6.95 -7.31 -0.03
CA ALA A 96 -5.56 -7.48 -0.44
C ALA A 96 -4.60 -7.56 0.76
N GLY A 97 -5.01 -7.10 1.95
CA GLY A 97 -4.17 -7.04 3.13
C GLY A 97 -3.00 -6.06 3.00
N HIS A 98 -2.09 -6.13 3.96
CA HIS A 98 -0.89 -5.30 3.99
C HIS A 98 0.35 -6.14 3.62
N PRO A 99 1.21 -5.70 2.66
CA PRO A 99 2.46 -6.39 2.41
C PRO A 99 3.28 -6.53 3.69
N LEU A 100 3.74 -7.73 4.01
CA LEU A 100 4.58 -7.97 5.20
C LEU A 100 5.83 -7.09 5.18
N ALA A 101 6.40 -6.85 4.00
CA ALA A 101 7.56 -5.99 3.80
C ALA A 101 7.35 -4.53 4.27
N ASP A 102 6.11 -4.04 4.27
CA ASP A 102 5.73 -2.67 4.65
C ASP A 102 5.29 -2.57 6.12
N THR A 103 5.14 -3.69 6.82
CA THR A 103 4.82 -3.71 8.25
C THR A 103 6.02 -3.34 9.10
N GLN A 104 5.79 -2.94 10.36
CA GLN A 104 6.89 -2.61 11.26
C GLN A 104 7.92 -3.76 11.41
N PRO A 105 7.54 -5.02 11.74
CA PRO A 105 8.51 -6.10 11.82
C PRO A 105 9.17 -6.44 10.48
N GLY A 106 8.41 -6.44 9.37
CA GLY A 106 8.96 -6.72 8.05
C GLY A 106 9.98 -5.67 7.59
N ALA A 107 9.66 -4.38 7.72
CA ALA A 107 10.58 -3.28 7.41
C ALA A 107 11.81 -3.30 8.32
N PHE A 108 11.64 -3.63 9.60
CA PHE A 108 12.76 -3.72 10.54
C PHE A 108 13.74 -4.84 10.19
N LEU A 109 13.23 -6.03 9.88
CA LEU A 109 14.06 -7.15 9.41
C LEU A 109 14.84 -6.77 8.14
N ARG A 110 14.20 -6.16 7.16
CA ARG A 110 14.85 -5.70 5.93
C ARG A 110 15.97 -4.69 6.20
N LEU A 111 15.75 -3.75 7.12
CA LEU A 111 16.77 -2.77 7.51
C LEU A 111 17.97 -3.42 8.22
N ILE A 112 17.75 -4.41 9.08
CA ILE A 112 18.85 -5.17 9.73
C ILE A 112 19.73 -5.86 8.68
N ALA A 113 19.12 -6.53 7.70
CA ALA A 113 19.85 -7.20 6.63
C ALA A 113 20.65 -6.21 5.76
N ALA A 114 20.04 -5.08 5.40
CA ALA A 114 20.67 -4.02 4.59
C ALA A 114 21.87 -3.40 5.31
N VAL A 115 21.75 -3.04 6.59
CA VAL A 115 22.82 -2.46 7.40
C VAL A 115 24.01 -3.40 7.50
N ALA A 116 23.74 -4.71 7.61
CA ALA A 116 24.81 -5.71 7.74
C ALA A 116 25.65 -5.88 6.46
N VAL A 117 25.03 -5.75 5.27
CA VAL A 117 25.74 -5.83 3.99
C VAL A 117 26.40 -4.50 3.63
N ASP A 118 25.76 -3.37 3.94
CA ASP A 118 26.29 -2.04 3.68
C ASP A 118 27.45 -1.63 4.61
N ASP A 119 27.86 -2.54 5.50
CA ASP A 119 28.91 -2.36 6.50
C ASP A 119 28.73 -1.07 7.32
N LEU A 120 27.52 -0.87 7.83
CA LEU A 120 27.08 0.27 8.65
C LEU A 120 27.10 1.62 7.90
N ALA A 121 26.84 1.62 6.60
CA ALA A 121 26.73 2.86 5.84
C ALA A 121 25.75 3.85 6.53
N PRO A 122 26.07 5.17 6.57
CA PRO A 122 25.32 6.15 7.36
C PRO A 122 23.81 6.17 7.12
N VAL A 123 23.39 6.02 5.86
CA VAL A 123 21.95 6.07 5.50
C VAL A 123 21.22 4.84 6.02
N SER A 124 21.74 3.64 5.76
CA SER A 124 21.17 2.38 6.21
C SER A 124 21.14 2.30 7.74
N LEU A 125 22.23 2.71 8.39
CA LEU A 125 22.33 2.73 9.86
C LEU A 125 21.31 3.71 10.46
N LEU A 126 21.17 4.91 9.93
CA LEU A 126 20.19 5.89 10.43
C LEU A 126 18.75 5.42 10.20
N ALA A 127 18.47 4.77 9.07
CA ALA A 127 17.15 4.21 8.82
C ALA A 127 16.80 3.15 9.88
N LEU A 128 17.74 2.26 10.21
CA LEU A 128 17.57 1.25 11.26
C LEU A 128 17.37 1.91 12.63
N LEU A 129 18.28 2.81 13.05
CA LEU A 129 18.25 3.41 14.39
C LEU A 129 17.05 4.34 14.61
N LYS A 130 16.47 4.91 13.56
CA LYS A 130 15.25 5.73 13.61
C LYS A 130 13.97 4.90 13.51
N HIS A 131 14.08 3.61 13.23
CA HIS A 131 12.91 2.75 13.12
C HIS A 131 12.19 2.60 14.48
N PRO A 132 10.85 2.60 14.54
CA PRO A 132 10.10 2.52 15.82
C PRO A 132 10.43 1.31 16.69
N MET A 133 10.82 0.20 16.08
CA MET A 133 11.20 -1.02 16.79
C MET A 133 12.62 -0.99 17.35
N ALA A 134 13.51 -0.12 16.86
CA ALA A 134 14.87 -0.03 17.35
C ALA A 134 14.92 0.51 18.78
N ALA A 135 15.66 -0.21 19.65
CA ALA A 135 15.87 0.17 21.06
C ALA A 135 17.25 -0.24 21.58
N ALA A 136 17.86 -1.29 21.04
CA ALA A 136 19.22 -1.76 21.37
C ALA A 136 19.48 -1.93 22.88
N GLY A 137 18.48 -2.41 23.66
CA GLY A 137 18.55 -2.55 25.11
C GLY A 137 18.43 -1.26 25.90
N LEU A 138 17.96 -0.18 25.26
CA LEU A 138 17.69 1.12 25.86
C LEU A 138 16.19 1.43 25.79
N SER A 139 15.74 2.42 26.56
CA SER A 139 14.40 2.95 26.27
C SER A 139 14.41 3.64 24.90
N PRO A 140 13.30 3.54 24.12
CA PRO A 140 13.24 4.14 22.77
C PRO A 140 13.53 5.65 22.74
N ALA A 141 13.20 6.37 23.80
CA ALA A 141 13.48 7.79 23.93
C ALA A 141 14.99 8.08 24.05
N VAL A 142 15.71 7.25 24.80
CA VAL A 142 17.16 7.38 24.98
C VAL A 142 17.87 7.04 23.66
N LEU A 143 17.52 5.93 23.01
CA LEU A 143 18.11 5.59 21.72
C LEU A 143 17.88 6.69 20.67
N ARG A 144 16.68 7.23 20.56
CA ARG A 144 16.37 8.32 19.61
C ARG A 144 17.22 9.56 19.86
N ARG A 145 17.42 9.92 21.13
CA ARG A 145 18.28 11.06 21.50
C ARG A 145 19.73 10.82 21.10
N GLN A 146 20.29 9.66 21.47
CA GLN A 146 21.66 9.28 21.12
C GLN A 146 21.85 9.11 19.60
N THR A 147 20.87 8.57 18.89
CA THR A 147 20.88 8.48 17.43
C THR A 147 20.97 9.87 16.80
N ARG A 148 20.22 10.86 17.30
CA ARG A 148 20.29 12.23 16.81
C ARG A 148 21.66 12.87 17.09
N GLN A 149 22.24 12.60 18.22
CA GLN A 149 23.61 13.05 18.55
C GLN A 149 24.64 12.40 17.61
N LEU A 150 24.56 11.08 17.38
CA LEU A 150 25.43 10.36 16.45
C LEU A 150 25.27 10.91 15.01
N GLU A 151 24.03 11.14 14.56
CA GLU A 151 23.75 11.72 13.27
C GLU A 151 24.46 13.06 13.08
N MET A 152 24.34 13.95 14.06
CA MET A 152 24.91 15.31 13.98
C MET A 152 26.42 15.35 14.16
N ALA A 153 26.96 14.46 14.99
CA ALA A 153 28.40 14.47 15.31
C ALA A 153 29.25 13.72 14.28
N VAL A 154 28.69 12.68 13.64
CA VAL A 154 29.46 11.75 12.80
C VAL A 154 28.81 11.53 11.41
N LEU A 155 27.51 11.12 11.36
CA LEU A 155 26.97 10.55 10.14
C LEU A 155 26.57 11.58 9.05
N ARG A 156 26.51 12.87 9.39
CA ARG A 156 26.33 13.97 8.42
C ARG A 156 27.63 14.52 7.85
N GLY A 157 28.77 14.09 8.39
CA GLY A 157 30.11 14.47 7.93
C GLY A 157 30.62 13.57 6.82
N PRO A 158 31.94 13.54 6.62
CA PRO A 158 32.59 12.53 5.78
C PRO A 158 32.19 11.13 6.24
N ARG A 159 32.02 10.23 5.26
CA ARG A 159 31.65 8.83 5.58
C ARG A 159 32.74 8.20 6.46
N PRO A 160 32.42 7.67 7.64
CA PRO A 160 33.34 6.89 8.45
C PRO A 160 33.84 5.66 7.68
N ASP A 161 34.99 5.15 8.07
CA ASP A 161 35.43 3.84 7.61
C ASP A 161 34.42 2.75 7.99
N GLY A 162 34.39 1.65 7.24
CA GLY A 162 33.41 0.58 7.43
C GLY A 162 33.51 -0.11 8.80
N GLY A 163 32.38 -0.62 9.26
CA GLY A 163 32.28 -1.35 10.51
C GLY A 163 32.25 -0.48 11.77
N PHE A 164 32.18 -1.15 12.91
CA PHE A 164 32.09 -0.47 14.21
C PHE A 164 33.38 0.22 14.64
N GLU A 165 34.55 -0.24 14.15
CA GLU A 165 35.85 0.42 14.43
C GLU A 165 35.87 1.80 13.78
N GLY A 166 35.62 1.88 12.45
CA GLY A 166 35.60 3.17 11.75
C GLY A 166 34.54 4.11 12.30
N LEU A 167 33.38 3.60 12.70
CA LEU A 167 32.35 4.42 13.34
C LEU A 167 32.82 4.96 14.71
N ARG A 168 33.54 4.18 15.49
CA ARG A 168 34.09 4.54 16.80
C ARG A 168 35.20 5.61 16.67
N ASP A 169 36.09 5.41 15.70
CA ASP A 169 37.20 6.35 15.45
C ASP A 169 36.74 7.71 14.95
N ALA A 170 35.58 7.77 14.33
CA ALA A 170 34.96 9.01 13.86
C ALA A 170 34.25 9.80 14.96
N ILE A 171 34.07 9.23 16.19
CA ILE A 171 33.40 9.91 17.29
C ILE A 171 34.34 10.93 17.94
N PRO A 172 33.98 12.20 18.03
CA PRO A 172 34.78 13.19 18.75
C PRO A 172 34.85 12.90 20.27
N ASP A 173 36.01 13.14 20.88
CA ASP A 173 36.29 12.91 22.32
C ASP A 173 35.25 13.51 23.27
N LYS A 174 34.58 14.60 22.86
CA LYS A 174 33.54 15.30 23.63
C LYS A 174 32.23 14.51 23.77
N HIS A 175 32.10 13.35 23.11
CA HIS A 175 30.87 12.51 23.11
C HIS A 175 31.14 11.09 23.58
N PRO A 176 31.58 10.87 24.85
CA PRO A 176 31.87 9.53 25.37
C PRO A 176 30.63 8.63 25.42
N ASP A 177 29.43 9.20 25.56
CA ASP A 177 28.15 8.52 25.52
C ASP A 177 27.85 7.86 24.15
N LEU A 178 28.38 8.40 23.06
CA LEU A 178 28.27 7.81 21.73
C LEU A 178 29.20 6.58 21.57
N ILE A 179 30.33 6.56 22.24
CA ILE A 179 31.22 5.38 22.26
C ILE A 179 30.50 4.20 22.93
N GLU A 180 29.82 4.45 24.06
CA GLU A 180 29.01 3.42 24.71
C GLU A 180 27.87 2.92 23.82
N LEU A 181 27.18 3.84 23.12
CA LEU A 181 26.15 3.45 22.15
C LEU A 181 26.72 2.55 21.05
N VAL A 182 27.85 2.94 20.43
CA VAL A 182 28.48 2.16 19.36
C VAL A 182 28.94 0.78 19.85
N GLN A 183 29.50 0.68 21.06
CA GLN A 183 29.85 -0.60 21.68
C GLN A 183 28.61 -1.48 21.88
N ARG A 184 27.49 -0.89 22.30
CA ARG A 184 26.22 -1.58 22.50
C ARG A 184 25.66 -2.13 21.19
N LEU A 185 25.75 -1.36 20.11
CA LEU A 185 25.35 -1.78 18.75
C LEU A 185 26.27 -2.88 18.23
N ASP A 186 27.59 -2.77 18.49
CA ASP A 186 28.60 -3.74 18.09
C ASP A 186 28.29 -5.13 18.67
N ILE A 187 28.09 -5.23 19.99
CA ILE A 187 27.74 -6.48 20.64
C ILE A 187 26.50 -7.16 20.02
N ARG A 188 25.52 -6.37 19.57
CA ARG A 188 24.25 -6.87 19.03
C ARG A 188 24.31 -7.25 17.56
N MET A 189 25.10 -6.52 16.77
CA MET A 189 25.11 -6.67 15.31
C MET A 189 26.32 -7.44 14.80
N SER A 190 27.45 -7.46 15.50
CA SER A 190 28.68 -8.11 15.03
C SER A 190 28.54 -9.60 14.70
N PRO A 191 27.73 -10.41 15.38
CA PRO A 191 27.54 -11.78 14.96
C PRO A 191 26.97 -11.89 13.54
N LEU A 192 26.04 -11.02 13.15
CA LEU A 192 25.50 -10.95 11.80
C LEU A 192 26.52 -10.35 10.82
N LEU A 193 27.18 -9.24 11.17
CA LEU A 193 28.19 -8.62 10.30
C LEU A 193 29.33 -9.61 9.99
N ASN A 194 29.77 -10.39 10.96
CA ASN A 194 30.80 -11.41 10.77
C ASN A 194 30.32 -12.54 9.85
N ALA A 195 29.06 -12.97 10.01
CA ALA A 195 28.43 -13.94 9.12
C ALA A 195 28.40 -13.42 7.66
N MET A 196 28.13 -12.12 7.45
CA MET A 196 28.10 -11.49 6.13
C MET A 196 29.48 -11.42 5.44
N ARG A 197 30.56 -11.59 6.18
CA ARG A 197 31.94 -11.62 5.63
C ARG A 197 32.38 -13.01 5.14
N SER A 198 31.60 -14.04 5.40
CA SER A 198 31.86 -15.38 4.91
C SER A 198 31.69 -15.46 3.41
N PRO A 199 32.46 -16.28 2.69
CA PRO A 199 32.32 -16.42 1.23
C PRO A 199 30.99 -17.06 0.85
N GLU A 200 30.50 -17.99 1.67
CA GLU A 200 29.27 -18.75 1.49
C GLU A 200 28.76 -19.22 2.83
N LEU A 201 27.44 -19.19 3.03
CA LEU A 201 26.78 -19.71 4.21
C LEU A 201 25.46 -20.38 3.85
N ALA A 202 25.04 -21.37 4.66
CA ALA A 202 23.70 -21.92 4.56
C ALA A 202 22.66 -20.86 4.92
N LEU A 203 21.55 -20.84 4.20
CA LEU A 203 20.49 -19.84 4.38
C LEU A 203 19.94 -19.87 5.82
N ASN A 204 19.73 -21.05 6.39
CA ASN A 204 19.23 -21.17 7.75
C ASN A 204 20.17 -20.52 8.78
N ASP A 205 21.50 -20.63 8.60
CA ASP A 205 22.47 -20.01 9.50
C ASP A 205 22.44 -18.48 9.38
N LEU A 206 22.35 -17.97 8.15
CA LEU A 206 22.17 -16.52 7.92
C LEU A 206 20.88 -16.00 8.56
N VAL A 207 19.76 -16.71 8.40
CA VAL A 207 18.49 -16.35 9.01
C VAL A 207 18.59 -16.37 10.54
N HIS A 208 19.26 -17.35 11.14
CA HIS A 208 19.47 -17.39 12.59
C HIS A 208 20.29 -16.20 13.11
N HIS A 209 21.38 -15.83 12.42
CA HIS A 209 22.15 -14.62 12.78
C HIS A 209 21.33 -13.35 12.63
N HIS A 210 20.54 -13.27 11.55
CA HIS A 210 19.65 -12.13 11.27
C HIS A 210 18.59 -11.97 12.36
N VAL A 211 17.87 -13.03 12.73
CA VAL A 211 16.84 -13.03 13.77
C VAL A 211 17.43 -12.61 15.11
N LYS A 212 18.56 -13.19 15.52
CA LYS A 212 19.24 -12.83 16.77
C LYS A 212 19.62 -11.34 16.81
N ALA A 213 20.15 -10.82 15.72
CA ALA A 213 20.47 -9.39 15.62
C ALA A 213 19.20 -8.52 15.68
N ALA A 214 18.12 -8.92 15.01
CA ALA A 214 16.86 -8.20 15.01
C ALA A 214 16.23 -8.19 16.41
N GLU A 215 16.16 -9.31 17.09
CA GLU A 215 15.68 -9.39 18.47
C GLU A 215 16.54 -8.54 19.41
N ALA A 216 17.87 -8.65 19.33
CA ALA A 216 18.78 -7.85 20.16
C ALA A 216 18.66 -6.35 19.91
N MET A 217 18.39 -5.93 18.67
CA MET A 217 18.16 -4.53 18.31
C MET A 217 16.76 -4.04 18.70
N ALA A 218 15.76 -4.93 18.75
CA ALA A 218 14.40 -4.61 19.18
C ALA A 218 14.26 -4.56 20.71
N GLU A 219 15.16 -5.18 21.47
CA GLU A 219 15.15 -5.23 22.93
C GLU A 219 15.17 -3.83 23.54
N THR A 220 14.31 -3.60 24.55
CA THR A 220 14.32 -2.37 25.37
C THR A 220 14.96 -2.65 26.72
N ASP A 221 14.99 -1.65 27.57
CA ASP A 221 15.41 -1.75 28.99
C ASP A 221 14.48 -2.61 29.85
N ASN A 222 13.26 -2.91 29.40
CA ASN A 222 12.24 -3.62 30.19
C ASN A 222 11.39 -4.65 29.40
N VAL A 223 11.57 -4.76 28.08
CA VAL A 223 10.81 -5.71 27.24
C VAL A 223 11.79 -6.44 26.32
N SER A 224 11.66 -7.75 26.23
CA SER A 224 12.52 -8.55 25.35
C SER A 224 12.29 -8.21 23.87
N GLY A 225 13.35 -8.33 23.06
CA GLY A 225 13.24 -8.07 21.63
C GLY A 225 12.32 -9.05 20.91
N ALA A 226 12.32 -10.31 21.33
CA ALA A 226 11.42 -11.32 20.79
C ALA A 226 9.95 -10.98 21.06
N GLU A 227 9.59 -10.56 22.27
CA GLU A 227 8.23 -10.16 22.61
C GLU A 227 7.76 -8.95 21.78
N ARG A 228 8.65 -8.00 21.46
CA ARG A 228 8.33 -6.84 20.63
C ARG A 228 8.27 -7.17 19.14
N LEU A 229 9.23 -7.96 18.64
CA LEU A 229 9.37 -8.21 17.20
C LEU A 229 8.25 -9.11 16.68
N TRP A 230 7.87 -10.12 17.46
CA TRP A 230 6.89 -11.11 17.05
C TRP A 230 5.47 -10.85 17.56
N SER A 231 5.20 -9.66 18.10
CA SER A 231 3.88 -9.32 18.65
C SER A 231 2.88 -8.93 17.56
N GLY A 232 1.62 -9.31 17.79
CA GLY A 232 0.49 -8.97 16.94
C GLY A 232 0.53 -9.66 15.57
N GLU A 233 -0.50 -9.45 14.75
CA GLU A 233 -0.69 -10.16 13.49
C GLU A 233 0.48 -10.00 12.49
N ALA A 234 1.11 -8.83 12.45
CA ALA A 234 2.28 -8.60 11.62
C ALA A 234 3.51 -9.34 12.15
N GLY A 235 3.66 -9.40 13.48
CA GLY A 235 4.71 -10.18 14.13
C GLY A 235 4.53 -11.68 13.92
N ASP A 236 3.31 -12.18 14.08
CA ASP A 236 2.97 -13.59 13.84
C ASP A 236 3.24 -13.99 12.37
N ALA A 237 2.85 -13.14 11.41
CA ALA A 237 3.12 -13.37 10.00
C ALA A 237 4.63 -13.34 9.68
N ALA A 238 5.39 -12.43 10.32
CA ALA A 238 6.84 -12.38 10.17
C ALA A 238 7.50 -13.63 10.78
N ALA A 239 7.06 -14.07 11.96
CA ALA A 239 7.56 -15.31 12.60
C ALA A 239 7.28 -16.54 11.75
N GLY A 240 6.07 -16.66 11.17
CA GLY A 240 5.73 -17.73 10.23
C GLY A 240 6.64 -17.74 9.00
N PHE A 241 6.86 -16.58 8.39
CA PHE A 241 7.77 -16.43 7.25
C PHE A 241 9.21 -16.83 7.59
N ILE A 242 9.73 -16.40 8.74
CA ILE A 242 11.08 -16.78 9.21
C ILE A 242 11.17 -18.28 9.47
N SER A 243 10.15 -18.89 10.07
CA SER A 243 10.11 -20.32 10.32
C SER A 243 10.17 -21.13 9.03
N GLU A 244 9.44 -20.72 8.00
CA GLU A 244 9.51 -21.34 6.66
C GLU A 244 10.92 -21.22 6.05
N LEU A 245 11.58 -20.04 6.19
CA LEU A 245 12.95 -19.87 5.71
C LEU A 245 13.95 -20.78 6.42
N ILE A 246 13.79 -21.00 7.71
CA ILE A 246 14.66 -21.90 8.49
C ILE A 246 14.41 -23.34 8.06
N GLU A 247 13.16 -23.76 7.96
CA GLU A 247 12.78 -25.13 7.62
C GLU A 247 13.25 -25.53 6.21
N HIS A 248 13.04 -24.67 5.23
CA HIS A 248 13.36 -24.96 3.83
C HIS A 248 14.74 -24.47 3.40
N GLY A 249 15.42 -23.66 4.21
CA GLY A 249 16.72 -23.07 3.91
C GLY A 249 17.93 -24.00 4.13
N THR A 250 17.72 -25.20 4.68
CA THR A 250 18.82 -26.11 5.06
C THR A 250 19.68 -26.59 3.88
N THR A 251 19.09 -26.67 2.69
CA THR A 251 19.75 -27.13 1.45
C THR A 251 20.23 -25.99 0.56
N VAL A 252 19.96 -24.74 0.94
CA VAL A 252 20.29 -23.56 0.15
C VAL A 252 21.51 -22.87 0.75
N SER A 253 22.56 -22.70 -0.04
CA SER A 253 23.71 -21.85 0.29
C SER A 253 23.75 -20.65 -0.63
N LEU A 254 24.17 -19.51 -0.10
CA LEU A 254 24.34 -18.29 -0.88
C LEU A 254 25.52 -17.47 -0.35
N ALA A 255 26.10 -16.65 -1.23
CA ALA A 255 27.04 -15.62 -0.81
C ALA A 255 26.26 -14.53 -0.05
N PRO A 256 26.67 -14.23 1.22
CA PRO A 256 25.88 -13.35 2.09
C PRO A 256 25.58 -11.97 1.55
N GLY A 257 26.40 -11.45 0.62
CA GLY A 257 26.15 -10.18 -0.06
C GLY A 257 24.84 -10.12 -0.86
N TYR A 258 24.29 -11.26 -1.27
CA TYR A 258 22.99 -11.33 -1.97
C TYR A 258 21.82 -11.51 -1.01
N TYR A 259 22.06 -11.76 0.25
CA TYR A 259 21.03 -12.08 1.23
C TYR A 259 19.94 -11.01 1.36
N PRO A 260 20.22 -9.69 1.44
CA PRO A 260 19.15 -8.69 1.54
C PRO A 260 18.22 -8.68 0.33
N ALA A 261 18.78 -8.76 -0.89
CA ALA A 261 17.97 -8.80 -2.11
C ALA A 261 17.14 -10.10 -2.20
N PHE A 262 17.70 -11.22 -1.77
CA PHE A 262 17.00 -12.50 -1.70
C PHE A 262 15.87 -12.45 -0.66
N PHE A 263 16.15 -11.94 0.54
CA PHE A 263 15.15 -11.74 1.59
C PHE A 263 14.02 -10.82 1.15
N ASP A 264 14.36 -9.68 0.51
CA ASP A 264 13.41 -8.73 -0.04
C ASP A 264 12.49 -9.36 -1.10
N ALA A 265 13.05 -10.17 -1.99
CA ALA A 265 12.27 -10.87 -3.02
C ALA A 265 11.27 -11.88 -2.42
N LEU A 266 11.65 -12.57 -1.35
CA LEU A 266 10.78 -13.55 -0.70
C LEU A 266 9.71 -12.90 0.18
N VAL A 267 10.03 -11.84 0.89
CA VAL A 267 9.06 -11.13 1.75
C VAL A 267 8.05 -10.33 0.95
N ALA A 268 8.42 -9.86 -0.25
CA ALA A 268 7.54 -9.05 -1.11
C ALA A 268 6.24 -9.77 -1.52
N GLY A 269 6.25 -11.12 -1.56
CA GLY A 269 5.06 -11.92 -1.85
C GLY A 269 4.17 -12.23 -0.65
N ARG A 270 4.57 -11.81 0.56
CA ARG A 270 3.86 -12.11 1.81
C ARG A 270 2.91 -10.98 2.20
N VAL A 271 1.72 -11.38 2.64
CA VAL A 271 0.65 -10.44 2.98
C VAL A 271 0.14 -10.75 4.38
N VAL A 272 -0.01 -9.72 5.18
CA VAL A 272 -0.67 -9.78 6.50
C VAL A 272 -2.13 -9.41 6.31
N ARG A 273 -3.03 -10.26 6.77
CA ARG A 273 -4.48 -10.01 6.79
C ARG A 273 -4.95 -10.05 8.24
N PRO A 274 -5.48 -8.94 8.76
CA PRO A 274 -6.10 -8.95 10.07
C PRO A 274 -7.23 -9.96 10.13
N HIS A 275 -7.23 -10.81 11.16
CA HIS A 275 -8.27 -11.85 11.33
C HIS A 275 -9.52 -11.29 12.01
N PHE A 276 -9.38 -10.20 12.77
CA PHE A 276 -10.45 -9.64 13.61
C PHE A 276 -10.42 -8.11 13.61
N GLY A 277 -11.55 -7.52 13.95
CA GLY A 277 -11.66 -6.08 14.22
C GLY A 277 -12.12 -5.22 13.05
N ALA A 278 -12.25 -5.76 11.84
CA ALA A 278 -12.81 -5.02 10.72
C ALA A 278 -14.33 -4.84 10.86
N HIS A 279 -14.83 -3.69 10.42
CA HIS A 279 -16.25 -3.38 10.46
C HIS A 279 -17.02 -4.22 9.43
N PRO A 280 -18.03 -5.03 9.81
CA PRO A 280 -18.63 -6.04 8.92
C PRO A 280 -19.40 -5.44 7.73
N ARG A 281 -19.68 -4.15 7.72
CA ARG A 281 -20.44 -3.46 6.65
C ARG A 281 -19.58 -2.65 5.71
N LEU A 282 -18.25 -2.57 5.94
CA LEU A 282 -17.32 -1.82 5.11
C LEU A 282 -16.21 -2.72 4.61
N SER A 283 -15.91 -2.62 3.32
CA SER A 283 -14.86 -3.44 2.69
C SER A 283 -14.07 -2.64 1.66
N ILE A 284 -12.83 -3.03 1.45
CA ILE A 284 -12.02 -2.58 0.32
C ILE A 284 -11.64 -3.82 -0.49
N TRP A 285 -12.02 -3.85 -1.75
CA TRP A 285 -11.80 -4.98 -2.63
C TRP A 285 -10.89 -4.59 -3.80
N GLY A 286 -10.04 -5.53 -4.20
CA GLY A 286 -9.47 -5.51 -5.53
C GLY A 286 -10.53 -5.87 -6.58
N PRO A 287 -10.31 -5.55 -7.87
CA PRO A 287 -11.27 -5.86 -8.92
C PRO A 287 -11.62 -7.36 -9.03
N LEU A 288 -10.67 -8.25 -8.73
CA LEU A 288 -10.88 -9.69 -8.77
C LEU A 288 -11.82 -10.17 -7.65
N GLU A 289 -11.60 -9.70 -6.43
CA GLU A 289 -12.37 -10.05 -5.24
C GLU A 289 -13.80 -9.50 -5.35
N ALA A 290 -13.96 -8.31 -5.92
CA ALA A 290 -15.26 -7.67 -6.13
C ALA A 290 -16.22 -8.48 -7.01
N ARG A 291 -15.74 -9.39 -7.87
CA ARG A 291 -16.59 -10.20 -8.79
C ARG A 291 -17.64 -11.04 -8.09
N LEU A 292 -17.36 -11.50 -6.88
CA LEU A 292 -18.24 -12.40 -6.13
C LEU A 292 -18.90 -11.71 -4.92
N GLN A 293 -18.63 -10.42 -4.74
CA GLN A 293 -19.11 -9.65 -3.60
C GLN A 293 -20.22 -8.67 -4.01
N ARG A 294 -21.03 -8.26 -3.05
CA ARG A 294 -22.09 -7.25 -3.24
C ARG A 294 -22.07 -6.28 -2.08
N ALA A 295 -22.32 -5.01 -2.39
CA ALA A 295 -22.55 -3.95 -1.45
C ALA A 295 -23.69 -3.07 -1.93
N ASP A 296 -24.41 -2.39 -1.03
CA ASP A 296 -25.48 -1.47 -1.38
C ASP A 296 -24.92 -0.24 -2.09
N THR A 297 -23.83 0.30 -1.55
CA THR A 297 -23.07 1.41 -2.18
C THR A 297 -21.70 0.88 -2.63
N LEU A 298 -21.43 0.94 -3.93
CA LEU A 298 -20.14 0.55 -4.50
C LEU A 298 -19.39 1.79 -5.03
N ILE A 299 -18.19 1.98 -4.52
CA ILE A 299 -17.32 3.09 -4.89
C ILE A 299 -16.22 2.54 -5.81
N LEU A 300 -16.20 2.97 -7.08
CA LEU A 300 -15.12 2.65 -8.01
C LEU A 300 -14.09 3.78 -7.92
N GLY A 301 -12.98 3.52 -7.24
CA GLY A 301 -11.97 4.53 -6.91
C GLY A 301 -10.72 4.45 -7.77
N GLY A 302 -10.09 5.62 -7.98
CA GLY A 302 -8.86 5.73 -8.77
C GLY A 302 -9.09 5.59 -10.27
N LEU A 303 -10.20 6.10 -10.81
CA LEU A 303 -10.60 5.96 -12.22
C LEU A 303 -9.73 6.79 -13.16
N ASN A 304 -8.43 6.62 -13.08
CA ASN A 304 -7.44 7.21 -13.98
C ASN A 304 -6.85 6.18 -14.94
N GLU A 305 -6.43 6.64 -16.13
CA GLU A 305 -5.70 5.81 -17.09
C GLU A 305 -4.39 5.32 -16.47
N GLY A 306 -4.03 4.06 -16.70
CA GLY A 306 -2.91 3.40 -16.03
C GLY A 306 -3.29 2.72 -14.69
N THR A 307 -4.38 3.17 -14.04
CA THR A 307 -4.99 2.50 -12.87
C THR A 307 -6.14 1.60 -13.33
N TRP A 308 -7.07 2.15 -14.14
CA TRP A 308 -8.19 1.43 -14.76
C TRP A 308 -8.18 1.57 -16.30
N PRO A 309 -7.70 0.54 -17.02
CA PRO A 309 -7.03 -0.69 -16.58
C PRO A 309 -5.62 -0.41 -16.06
N SER A 310 -5.12 -1.28 -15.19
CA SER A 310 -3.73 -1.27 -14.79
C SER A 310 -2.82 -1.45 -16.00
N GLU A 311 -1.66 -0.80 -15.99
CA GLU A 311 -0.68 -0.95 -17.06
C GLU A 311 -0.31 -2.41 -17.26
N VAL A 312 -0.32 -2.84 -18.49
CA VAL A 312 0.09 -4.19 -18.86
C VAL A 312 1.59 -4.22 -19.04
N GLN A 313 2.28 -4.90 -18.15
CA GLN A 313 3.71 -5.15 -18.33
C GLN A 313 3.93 -6.02 -19.57
N VAL A 314 4.65 -5.48 -20.53
CA VAL A 314 5.08 -6.20 -21.73
C VAL A 314 6.28 -7.07 -21.35
N SER A 315 6.21 -8.37 -21.68
CA SER A 315 7.35 -9.26 -21.45
C SER A 315 8.55 -8.77 -22.29
N PRO A 316 9.74 -8.57 -21.69
CA PRO A 316 10.94 -8.23 -22.46
C PRO A 316 11.44 -9.40 -23.32
N TRP A 317 11.01 -10.61 -23.03
CA TRP A 317 11.48 -11.84 -23.68
C TRP A 317 10.56 -12.35 -24.79
N MET A 318 9.28 -11.99 -24.77
CA MET A 318 8.27 -12.54 -25.69
C MET A 318 7.42 -11.43 -26.29
N ASN A 319 7.34 -11.40 -27.60
CA ASN A 319 6.37 -10.58 -28.32
C ASN A 319 4.98 -11.25 -28.33
N ARG A 320 3.96 -10.53 -28.80
CA ARG A 320 2.56 -11.01 -28.83
C ARG A 320 2.39 -12.30 -29.62
N SER A 321 3.08 -12.42 -30.77
CA SER A 321 3.01 -13.61 -31.62
C SER A 321 3.59 -14.84 -30.90
N MET A 322 4.73 -14.67 -30.24
CA MET A 322 5.33 -15.74 -29.43
C MET A 322 4.42 -16.16 -28.27
N MET A 323 3.87 -15.17 -27.55
CA MET A 323 2.93 -15.47 -26.46
C MET A 323 1.71 -16.27 -26.95
N SER A 324 1.16 -15.89 -28.10
CA SER A 324 0.03 -16.59 -28.71
C SER A 324 0.39 -18.03 -29.10
N GLN A 325 1.58 -18.26 -29.71
CA GLN A 325 2.05 -19.58 -30.09
C GLN A 325 2.28 -20.49 -28.88
N PHE A 326 2.73 -19.93 -27.75
CA PHE A 326 2.88 -20.67 -26.49
C PHE A 326 1.58 -20.82 -25.68
N GLY A 327 0.44 -20.31 -26.18
CA GLY A 327 -0.83 -20.35 -25.45
C GLY A 327 -0.89 -19.47 -24.22
N LEU A 328 0.00 -18.48 -24.11
CA LEU A 328 0.02 -17.53 -23.00
C LEU A 328 -1.05 -16.45 -23.19
N PRO A 329 -1.67 -15.95 -22.10
CA PRO A 329 -2.68 -14.92 -22.19
C PRO A 329 -2.07 -13.62 -22.72
N LEU A 330 -2.71 -13.07 -23.77
CA LEU A 330 -2.31 -11.80 -24.36
C LEU A 330 -2.67 -10.62 -23.45
N PRO A 331 -1.93 -9.49 -23.56
CA PRO A 331 -2.21 -8.27 -22.81
C PRO A 331 -3.66 -7.76 -22.92
N GLU A 332 -4.27 -7.91 -24.09
CA GLU A 332 -5.66 -7.52 -24.38
C GLU A 332 -6.68 -8.26 -23.51
N ARG A 333 -6.38 -9.46 -23.08
CA ARG A 333 -7.25 -10.22 -22.16
C ARG A 333 -7.38 -9.51 -20.80
N ARG A 334 -6.30 -8.94 -20.28
CA ARG A 334 -6.31 -8.17 -19.01
C ARG A 334 -7.16 -6.92 -19.14
N ILE A 335 -7.05 -6.22 -20.28
CA ILE A 335 -7.89 -5.04 -20.57
C ILE A 335 -9.37 -5.44 -20.63
N GLY A 336 -9.70 -6.55 -21.31
CA GLY A 336 -11.06 -7.06 -21.37
C GLY A 336 -11.61 -7.48 -19.99
N LEU A 337 -10.80 -8.10 -19.14
CA LEU A 337 -11.19 -8.42 -17.78
C LEU A 337 -11.43 -7.17 -16.94
N SER A 338 -10.58 -6.13 -17.06
CA SER A 338 -10.79 -4.86 -16.37
C SER A 338 -12.07 -4.14 -16.84
N ALA A 339 -12.41 -4.22 -18.14
CA ALA A 339 -13.68 -3.71 -18.63
C ALA A 339 -14.88 -4.45 -18.04
N HIS A 340 -14.77 -5.78 -17.92
CA HIS A 340 -15.78 -6.62 -17.27
C HIS A 340 -15.96 -6.25 -15.80
N ASP A 341 -14.86 -6.07 -15.05
CA ASP A 341 -14.89 -5.69 -13.64
C ASP A 341 -15.54 -4.31 -13.44
N PHE A 342 -15.21 -3.35 -14.30
CA PHE A 342 -15.85 -2.04 -14.33
C PHE A 342 -17.35 -2.15 -14.60
N THR A 343 -17.75 -2.94 -15.61
CA THR A 343 -19.16 -3.16 -15.96
C THR A 343 -19.95 -3.78 -14.81
N GLN A 344 -19.38 -4.78 -14.15
CA GLN A 344 -20.01 -5.40 -12.97
C GLN A 344 -20.18 -4.41 -11.82
N GLY A 345 -19.13 -3.66 -11.48
CA GLY A 345 -19.18 -2.65 -10.43
C GLY A 345 -20.20 -1.55 -10.75
N PHE A 346 -20.30 -1.13 -12.02
CA PHE A 346 -21.26 -0.11 -12.46
C PHE A 346 -22.72 -0.57 -12.37
N ALA A 347 -22.98 -1.86 -12.27
CA ALA A 347 -24.31 -2.44 -12.12
C ALA A 347 -24.82 -2.52 -10.67
N ALA A 348 -24.05 -2.07 -9.67
CA ALA A 348 -24.46 -2.06 -8.26
C ALA A 348 -25.65 -1.12 -8.00
N PRO A 349 -26.42 -1.30 -6.90
CA PRO A 349 -27.59 -0.44 -6.59
C PRO A 349 -27.25 1.04 -6.56
N GLU A 350 -26.28 1.44 -5.76
CA GLU A 350 -25.71 2.79 -5.73
C GLU A 350 -24.25 2.72 -6.17
N VAL A 351 -23.85 3.63 -7.06
CA VAL A 351 -22.48 3.66 -7.60
C VAL A 351 -21.88 5.04 -7.45
N VAL A 352 -20.68 5.08 -6.94
CA VAL A 352 -19.86 6.29 -6.90
C VAL A 352 -18.61 6.08 -7.74
N LEU A 353 -18.36 6.99 -8.67
CA LEU A 353 -17.16 7.00 -9.51
C LEU A 353 -16.24 8.09 -9.02
N THR A 354 -15.01 7.74 -8.62
CA THR A 354 -14.05 8.74 -8.13
C THR A 354 -12.73 8.68 -8.89
N ARG A 355 -12.09 9.85 -9.01
CA ARG A 355 -10.73 9.99 -9.53
C ARG A 355 -10.03 11.22 -8.96
N ALA A 356 -8.71 11.18 -8.93
CA ALA A 356 -7.88 12.36 -8.68
C ALA A 356 -7.55 13.05 -10.02
N GLU A 357 -7.76 14.37 -10.12
CA GLU A 357 -7.40 15.15 -11.30
C GLU A 357 -5.90 15.36 -11.45
N ARG A 358 -5.17 15.33 -10.33
CA ARG A 358 -3.71 15.45 -10.30
C ARG A 358 -3.10 14.43 -9.34
N VAL A 359 -1.97 13.88 -9.72
CA VAL A 359 -1.12 13.02 -8.86
C VAL A 359 0.28 13.61 -8.86
N GLU A 360 0.84 13.88 -7.68
CA GLU A 360 2.15 14.52 -7.53
C GLU A 360 2.31 15.82 -8.35
N GLY A 361 1.22 16.61 -8.42
CA GLY A 361 1.19 17.85 -9.18
C GLY A 361 0.97 17.68 -10.70
N THR A 362 1.06 16.47 -11.22
CA THR A 362 0.86 16.18 -12.65
C THR A 362 -0.61 15.91 -12.95
N PRO A 363 -1.22 16.54 -13.98
CA PRO A 363 -2.58 16.24 -14.41
C PRO A 363 -2.73 14.78 -14.83
N THR A 364 -3.83 14.14 -14.43
CA THR A 364 -4.17 12.77 -14.80
C THR A 364 -5.18 12.74 -15.95
N VAL A 365 -5.24 11.62 -16.64
CA VAL A 365 -6.24 11.36 -17.68
C VAL A 365 -7.33 10.45 -17.10
N PRO A 366 -8.64 10.78 -17.25
CA PRO A 366 -9.71 9.87 -16.86
C PRO A 366 -9.55 8.52 -17.55
N CYS A 367 -9.93 7.44 -16.89
CA CYS A 367 -9.80 6.11 -17.46
C CYS A 367 -10.62 5.97 -18.75
N ARG A 368 -10.18 5.10 -19.64
CA ARG A 368 -10.84 4.89 -20.94
C ARG A 368 -12.29 4.43 -20.84
N TRP A 369 -12.68 3.82 -19.73
CA TRP A 369 -14.07 3.36 -19.52
C TRP A 369 -14.99 4.56 -19.25
N THR A 370 -14.60 5.47 -18.38
CA THR A 370 -15.35 6.71 -18.11
C THR A 370 -15.41 7.60 -19.34
N ARG A 371 -14.31 7.76 -20.08
CA ARG A 371 -14.30 8.53 -21.34
C ARG A 371 -15.23 7.97 -22.40
N ARG A 372 -15.27 6.65 -22.58
CA ARG A 372 -16.22 6.02 -23.51
C ARG A 372 -17.66 6.22 -23.07
N PHE A 373 -17.89 6.17 -21.78
CA PHE A 373 -19.19 6.43 -21.20
C PHE A 373 -19.63 7.88 -21.41
N ASP A 374 -18.77 8.86 -21.15
CA ASP A 374 -19.00 10.28 -21.39
C ASP A 374 -19.35 10.54 -22.88
N ASN A 375 -18.58 9.97 -23.81
CA ASN A 375 -18.84 10.08 -25.25
C ASN A 375 -20.20 9.48 -25.65
N LEU A 376 -20.67 8.43 -24.98
CA LEU A 376 -22.01 7.90 -25.22
C LEU A 376 -23.08 8.84 -24.70
N LEU A 377 -22.91 9.38 -23.48
CA LEU A 377 -23.86 10.35 -22.89
C LEU A 377 -24.00 11.62 -23.74
N GLU A 378 -22.89 12.14 -24.27
CA GLU A 378 -22.91 13.30 -25.20
C GLU A 378 -23.73 13.02 -26.47
N ARG A 379 -23.72 11.78 -26.96
CA ARG A 379 -24.51 11.36 -28.13
C ARG A 379 -26.00 11.16 -27.84
N LEU A 380 -26.35 10.90 -26.58
CA LEU A 380 -27.73 10.65 -26.14
C LEU A 380 -28.52 11.94 -25.82
N ASP A 381 -28.09 13.09 -26.28
CA ASP A 381 -28.75 14.39 -26.06
C ASP A 381 -28.82 14.81 -24.59
N ASN A 382 -27.80 15.37 -24.01
CA ASN A 382 -27.70 16.19 -22.78
C ASN A 382 -28.83 16.10 -21.71
N LYS A 383 -29.77 15.17 -21.84
CA LYS A 383 -30.88 14.94 -20.90
C LYS A 383 -30.55 13.96 -19.79
N ILE A 384 -29.43 13.28 -19.89
CA ILE A 384 -28.98 12.27 -18.90
C ILE A 384 -27.70 12.82 -18.28
N SER A 385 -27.80 13.32 -17.06
CA SER A 385 -26.64 13.78 -16.29
C SER A 385 -26.37 12.86 -15.11
N ILE A 386 -25.10 12.66 -14.81
CA ILE A 386 -24.65 12.00 -13.58
C ILE A 386 -24.67 13.04 -12.46
N SER A 387 -25.13 12.65 -11.28
CA SER A 387 -25.07 13.50 -10.10
C SER A 387 -23.64 13.90 -9.80
N THR A 388 -23.37 15.17 -9.58
CA THR A 388 -22.05 15.65 -9.18
C THR A 388 -21.89 15.46 -7.67
N GLY A 389 -20.76 14.93 -7.24
CA GLY A 389 -20.41 14.76 -5.83
C GLY A 389 -19.91 16.04 -5.16
N ALA A 390 -20.26 17.23 -5.67
CA ALA A 390 -19.79 18.51 -5.15
C ALA A 390 -19.94 18.70 -3.62
N PRO A 391 -21.05 18.29 -2.97
CA PRO A 391 -21.18 18.41 -1.52
C PRO A 391 -20.09 17.67 -0.73
N TRP A 392 -19.61 16.54 -1.26
CA TRP A 392 -18.56 15.76 -0.61
C TRP A 392 -17.22 16.49 -0.55
N LEU A 393 -16.86 17.21 -1.62
CA LEU A 393 -15.64 18.03 -1.63
C LEU A 393 -15.73 19.18 -0.62
N GLN A 394 -16.89 19.81 -0.50
CA GLN A 394 -17.11 20.86 0.51
C GLN A 394 -16.97 20.31 1.93
N TRP A 395 -17.43 19.09 2.18
CA TRP A 395 -17.26 18.45 3.49
C TRP A 395 -15.80 18.06 3.74
N VAL A 396 -15.09 17.58 2.74
CA VAL A 396 -13.64 17.32 2.83
C VAL A 396 -12.88 18.60 3.21
N GLU A 397 -13.16 19.72 2.55
CA GLU A 397 -12.56 21.02 2.88
C GLU A 397 -12.90 21.45 4.31
N SER A 398 -14.14 21.24 4.75
CA SER A 398 -14.61 21.60 6.09
C SER A 398 -13.95 20.77 7.20
N LEU A 399 -13.61 19.50 6.92
CA LEU A 399 -12.96 18.62 7.91
C LEU A 399 -11.56 19.10 8.32
N ASP A 400 -10.86 19.72 7.43
CA ASP A 400 -9.50 20.19 7.65
C ASP A 400 -9.44 21.72 7.91
N ALA A 401 -10.58 22.39 7.84
CA ALA A 401 -10.66 23.80 8.17
C ALA A 401 -10.43 24.03 9.68
N PRO A 402 -9.62 25.02 10.08
CA PRO A 402 -9.44 25.35 11.48
C PRO A 402 -10.77 25.80 12.09
N ILE A 403 -11.13 25.20 13.22
CA ILE A 403 -12.41 25.46 13.93
C ILE A 403 -12.53 26.92 14.42
N GLU A 404 -11.43 27.61 14.67
CA GLU A 404 -11.33 29.06 14.93
C GLU A 404 -9.91 29.55 14.63
N GLU A 405 -9.79 30.71 13.95
CA GLU A 405 -8.56 31.48 13.99
C GLU A 405 -8.35 31.98 15.45
N ARG A 406 -7.60 31.25 16.25
CA ARG A 406 -7.04 31.81 17.48
C ARG A 406 -6.09 32.94 17.10
N ARG A 407 -6.59 34.16 17.06
CA ARG A 407 -5.71 35.36 17.04
C ARG A 407 -4.85 35.26 18.29
N CYS A 408 -3.54 35.05 18.11
CA CYS A 408 -2.59 35.35 19.14
C CYS A 408 -2.77 36.84 19.46
N THR A 409 -3.41 37.17 20.57
CA THR A 409 -3.29 38.50 21.17
C THR A 409 -1.85 38.65 21.61
N GLN A 410 -1.18 39.61 20.98
CA GLN A 410 0.15 40.09 21.36
C GLN A 410 0.14 40.62 22.79
#